data_b206dabdbdb4c03f6cec7bb92d9a79a3
#
_entry.id   b206dabdbdb4c03f6cec7bb92d9a79a3
#
_cell.length_a   1.000
_cell.length_b   1.000
_cell.length_c   1.000
_cell.angle_alpha   90.00
_cell.angle_beta   90.00
_cell.angle_gamma   90.00
#
_symmetry.space_group_name_H-M   'P 1'
#
loop_
_entity.id
_entity.type
_entity.pdbx_description
1 polymer ?
#
loop_
_entity_poly.entity_id
_entity_poly.type
_entity_poly.pdbx_seq_one_letter_code
_entity_poly.pdbx_strand_id
1 'polypeptide(L)'
;LAIHWPAMKIIRNSGAERVIDLIRPRMQPGCRLDAVSPALSLFAFAALMNEAARLDRARLLLPREGAELAELGSESDRASRNQLRTRWLAKRFAEWLATKAEVRRAVGSVPQSAMVLRDAQDLHQQVVLGSFAFSTEGLGTTPGNPLSLIQASETPEESQLLSQWFDVQWTALQAQPEAKQRLVDHFESLAAHRDPASVYALMLHQLFAEQGEQMDEDRIVKSATGIRNTVIWKKLFKFQRDGVVGAIDKLERFGGCIIADSVGLGKTFEALA
;
A
#
# COMPACT_ATOMS: atom_id res chain seq x y z
N LEU A 1 -8.79 -38.32 29.15
CA LEU A 1 -8.97 -37.78 27.81
C LEU A 1 -8.61 -36.30 27.86
N ALA A 2 -7.36 -35.97 27.51
CA ALA A 2 -6.96 -34.57 27.29
C ALA A 2 -7.66 -34.10 26.01
N ILE A 3 -8.61 -33.17 26.14
CA ILE A 3 -9.18 -32.48 25.01
C ILE A 3 -8.04 -31.62 24.46
N HIS A 4 -7.43 -32.08 23.39
CA HIS A 4 -6.45 -31.28 22.66
C HIS A 4 -7.24 -30.24 21.88
N TRP A 5 -7.29 -28.99 22.35
CA TRP A 5 -7.82 -27.90 21.58
C TRP A 5 -6.82 -27.63 20.45
N PRO A 6 -7.25 -27.60 19.19
CA PRO A 6 -6.39 -27.17 18.11
C PRO A 6 -5.89 -25.75 18.42
N ALA A 7 -4.58 -25.59 18.47
CA ALA A 7 -3.95 -24.33 18.83
C ALA A 7 -3.58 -23.59 17.56
N MET A 8 -4.42 -22.66 17.10
CA MET A 8 -4.02 -21.73 16.05
C MET A 8 -2.82 -20.89 16.52
N LYS A 9 -1.83 -20.74 15.66
CA LYS A 9 -0.66 -19.91 15.95
C LYS A 9 -0.99 -18.44 15.81
N ILE A 10 -0.72 -17.65 16.87
CA ILE A 10 -0.78 -16.18 16.79
C ILE A 10 0.50 -15.65 16.10
N ILE A 11 0.32 -14.79 15.13
CA ILE A 11 1.37 -14.18 14.33
C ILE A 11 1.53 -12.71 14.71
N ARG A 12 2.77 -12.29 14.98
CA ARG A 12 3.08 -10.88 15.30
C ARG A 12 3.16 -9.97 14.07
N ASN A 13 3.23 -10.56 12.89
CA ASN A 13 3.39 -9.89 11.60
C ASN A 13 4.61 -8.94 11.55
N SER A 14 5.67 -9.32 12.23
CA SER A 14 6.93 -8.56 12.30
C SER A 14 8.13 -9.50 12.46
N GLY A 15 9.31 -9.01 12.12
CA GLY A 15 10.55 -9.78 12.21
C GLY A 15 10.52 -11.03 11.33
N ALA A 16 10.67 -12.22 11.93
CA ALA A 16 10.65 -13.51 11.23
C ALA A 16 9.24 -14.16 11.15
N GLU A 17 8.22 -13.54 11.73
CA GLU A 17 6.85 -14.08 11.78
C GLU A 17 5.86 -13.18 11.04
N ARG A 18 6.06 -13.02 9.73
CA ARG A 18 5.17 -12.21 8.89
C ARG A 18 4.18 -13.08 8.12
N VAL A 19 3.03 -12.51 7.79
CA VAL A 19 2.03 -13.18 6.94
C VAL A 19 2.67 -13.62 5.61
N ILE A 20 3.48 -12.76 4.98
CA ILE A 20 4.13 -13.07 3.71
C ILE A 20 5.06 -14.29 3.81
N ASP A 21 5.73 -14.49 4.94
CA ASP A 21 6.65 -15.62 5.14
C ASP A 21 5.91 -16.95 5.28
N LEU A 22 4.64 -16.92 5.68
CA LEU A 22 3.79 -18.10 5.74
C LEU A 22 3.19 -18.47 4.39
N ILE A 23 2.73 -17.48 3.63
CA ILE A 23 1.99 -17.72 2.38
C ILE A 23 2.92 -17.94 1.19
N ARG A 24 3.99 -17.15 1.07
CA ARG A 24 4.91 -17.17 -0.07
C ARG A 24 5.48 -18.56 -0.39
N PRO A 25 6.01 -19.33 0.56
CA PRO A 25 6.56 -20.67 0.28
C PRO A 25 5.54 -21.68 -0.23
N ARG A 26 4.25 -21.43 0.04
CA ARG A 26 3.14 -22.31 -0.32
C ARG A 26 2.45 -21.93 -1.63
N MET A 27 2.77 -20.76 -2.18
CA MET A 27 2.29 -20.32 -3.50
C MET A 27 3.10 -20.99 -4.62
N GLN A 28 2.91 -22.30 -4.77
CA GLN A 28 3.62 -23.12 -5.75
C GLN A 28 2.81 -23.22 -7.07
N PRO A 29 3.43 -23.66 -8.18
CA PRO A 29 2.71 -23.91 -9.43
C PRO A 29 1.51 -24.83 -9.23
N GLY A 30 0.37 -24.46 -9.80
CA GLY A 30 -0.89 -25.21 -9.67
C GLY A 30 -1.67 -24.95 -8.39
N CYS A 31 -1.10 -24.26 -7.40
CA CYS A 31 -1.82 -23.86 -6.19
C CYS A 31 -2.89 -22.80 -6.49
N ARG A 32 -3.83 -22.67 -5.55
CA ARG A 32 -4.94 -21.72 -5.59
C ARG A 32 -4.95 -20.86 -4.35
N LEU A 33 -5.33 -19.59 -4.53
CA LEU A 33 -5.48 -18.64 -3.43
C LEU A 33 -6.94 -18.22 -3.32
N ASP A 34 -7.53 -18.42 -2.15
CA ASP A 34 -8.81 -17.85 -1.78
C ASP A 34 -8.58 -16.76 -0.74
N ALA A 35 -9.04 -15.56 -1.00
CA ALA A 35 -8.81 -14.43 -0.11
C ALA A 35 -10.07 -13.61 0.13
N VAL A 36 -10.33 -13.32 1.39
CA VAL A 36 -11.25 -12.26 1.84
C VAL A 36 -10.37 -11.13 2.34
N SER A 37 -10.60 -9.90 1.88
CA SER A 37 -9.79 -8.76 2.34
C SER A 37 -10.55 -7.45 2.26
N PRO A 38 -10.41 -6.57 3.29
CA PRO A 38 -10.96 -5.23 3.26
C PRO A 38 -10.24 -4.29 2.28
N ALA A 39 -9.01 -4.61 1.87
CA ALA A 39 -8.22 -3.81 0.93
C ALA A 39 -7.55 -4.70 -0.12
N LEU A 40 -7.11 -4.08 -1.21
CA LEU A 40 -6.43 -4.76 -2.32
C LEU A 40 -5.33 -3.85 -2.88
N SER A 41 -4.15 -3.89 -2.28
CA SER A 41 -3.03 -3.02 -2.62
C SER A 41 -2.19 -3.56 -3.77
N LEU A 42 -1.89 -2.69 -4.72
CA LEU A 42 -0.94 -2.91 -5.81
C LEU A 42 0.46 -3.31 -5.29
N PHE A 43 0.90 -2.70 -4.19
CA PHE A 43 2.23 -2.96 -3.63
C PHE A 43 2.29 -4.28 -2.86
N ALA A 44 1.18 -4.72 -2.26
CA ALA A 44 1.05 -6.06 -1.72
C ALA A 44 1.15 -7.12 -2.84
N PHE A 45 0.47 -6.90 -3.96
CA PHE A 45 0.63 -7.76 -5.13
C PHE A 45 2.08 -7.76 -5.64
N ALA A 46 2.73 -6.58 -5.71
CA ALA A 46 4.12 -6.47 -6.14
C ALA A 46 5.07 -7.32 -5.28
N ALA A 47 4.81 -7.40 -3.97
CA ALA A 47 5.59 -8.23 -3.05
C ALA A 47 5.44 -9.74 -3.29
N LEU A 48 4.35 -10.17 -3.94
CA LEU A 48 4.02 -11.58 -4.22
C LEU A 48 3.92 -11.88 -5.72
N MET A 49 4.29 -10.95 -6.59
CA MET A 49 4.01 -11.01 -8.03
C MET A 49 4.56 -12.28 -8.69
N ASN A 50 5.77 -12.69 -8.32
CA ASN A 50 6.41 -13.88 -8.90
C ASN A 50 5.68 -15.16 -8.50
N GLU A 51 5.23 -15.24 -7.26
CA GLU A 51 4.49 -16.36 -6.71
C GLU A 51 3.04 -16.35 -7.23
N ALA A 52 2.41 -15.18 -7.25
CA ALA A 52 1.05 -15.02 -7.79
C ALA A 52 0.94 -15.43 -9.27
N ALA A 53 1.97 -15.17 -10.06
CA ALA A 53 2.02 -15.59 -11.46
C ALA A 53 2.00 -17.12 -11.64
N ARG A 54 2.47 -17.87 -10.64
CA ARG A 54 2.52 -19.36 -10.67
C ARG A 54 1.20 -20.00 -10.27
N LEU A 55 0.33 -19.27 -9.57
CA LEU A 55 -0.98 -19.79 -9.15
C LEU A 55 -1.82 -20.20 -10.36
N ASP A 56 -2.60 -21.26 -10.19
CA ASP A 56 -3.60 -21.66 -11.18
C ASP A 56 -4.73 -20.63 -11.25
N ARG A 57 -5.30 -20.31 -10.09
CA ARG A 57 -6.38 -19.32 -9.96
C ARG A 57 -6.37 -18.66 -8.58
N ALA A 58 -7.11 -17.54 -8.48
CA ALA A 58 -7.42 -16.90 -7.22
C ALA A 58 -8.91 -16.53 -7.15
N ARG A 59 -9.52 -16.64 -5.95
CA ARG A 59 -10.87 -16.14 -5.66
C ARG A 59 -10.74 -15.01 -4.65
N LEU A 60 -11.23 -13.83 -5.00
CA LEU A 60 -11.12 -12.64 -4.17
C LEU A 60 -12.51 -12.17 -3.74
N LEU A 61 -12.76 -12.16 -2.45
CA LEU A 61 -13.96 -11.60 -1.84
C LEU A 61 -13.60 -10.25 -1.23
N LEU A 62 -14.14 -9.18 -1.80
CA LEU A 62 -13.83 -7.80 -1.46
C LEU A 62 -15.05 -7.09 -0.87
N PRO A 63 -14.91 -5.95 -0.18
CA PRO A 63 -16.02 -5.16 0.31
C PRO A 63 -16.98 -4.76 -0.81
N ARG A 64 -18.17 -4.28 -0.41
CA ARG A 64 -19.18 -3.75 -1.33
C ARG A 64 -18.57 -2.78 -2.33
N GLU A 65 -19.21 -2.62 -3.45
CA GLU A 65 -18.80 -1.65 -4.46
C GLU A 65 -18.81 -0.22 -3.90
N GLY A 66 -17.86 0.61 -4.36
CA GLY A 66 -17.67 1.96 -3.85
C GLY A 66 -16.93 2.07 -2.51
N ALA A 67 -16.59 0.94 -1.87
CA ALA A 67 -15.68 0.96 -0.73
C ALA A 67 -14.24 1.26 -1.19
N GLU A 68 -13.53 2.06 -0.41
CA GLU A 68 -12.11 2.32 -0.64
C GLU A 68 -11.30 1.03 -0.40
N LEU A 69 -10.52 0.61 -1.39
CA LEU A 69 -9.70 -0.61 -1.33
C LEU A 69 -8.23 -0.34 -1.04
N ALA A 70 -7.84 0.92 -0.84
CA ALA A 70 -6.45 1.33 -0.66
C ALA A 70 -5.51 0.76 -1.75
N GLU A 71 -5.94 0.85 -3.02
CA GLU A 71 -5.27 0.23 -4.18
C GLU A 71 -3.82 0.71 -4.34
N LEU A 72 -3.56 1.98 -4.03
CA LEU A 72 -2.22 2.58 -4.04
C LEU A 72 -1.54 2.55 -2.65
N GLY A 73 -2.00 1.67 -1.77
CA GLY A 73 -1.42 1.45 -0.45
C GLY A 73 -1.70 2.56 0.55
N SER A 74 -1.04 2.48 1.69
CA SER A 74 -1.12 3.42 2.81
C SER A 74 0.00 4.48 2.75
N GLU A 75 0.14 5.27 3.81
CA GLU A 75 1.24 6.24 3.93
C GLU A 75 2.62 5.57 3.91
N SER A 76 2.72 4.35 4.45
CA SER A 76 3.96 3.55 4.40
C SER A 76 4.43 3.20 2.97
N ASP A 77 3.51 3.24 1.98
CA ASP A 77 3.79 2.96 0.58
C ASP A 77 4.14 4.22 -0.24
N ARG A 78 4.24 5.38 0.38
CA ARG A 78 4.49 6.67 -0.30
C ARG A 78 5.69 6.63 -1.25
N ALA A 79 6.80 6.06 -0.80
CA ALA A 79 8.00 5.92 -1.63
C ALA A 79 7.75 5.03 -2.86
N SER A 80 6.95 3.99 -2.72
CA SER A 80 6.58 3.08 -3.81
C SER A 80 5.63 3.72 -4.81
N ARG A 81 4.67 4.55 -4.35
CA ARG A 81 3.76 5.31 -5.23
C ARG A 81 4.49 6.25 -6.18
N ASN A 82 5.59 6.84 -5.71
CA ASN A 82 6.35 7.83 -6.48
C ASN A 82 7.33 7.21 -7.49
N GLN A 83 7.37 5.89 -7.60
CA GLN A 83 8.23 5.21 -8.56
C GLN A 83 7.57 5.10 -9.95
N LEU A 84 8.34 5.31 -11.01
CA LEU A 84 7.91 5.08 -12.40
C LEU A 84 7.40 3.65 -12.63
N ARG A 85 7.87 2.71 -11.82
CA ARG A 85 7.50 1.30 -11.83
C ARG A 85 6.03 1.04 -11.49
N THR A 86 5.35 1.96 -10.81
CA THR A 86 3.95 1.80 -10.37
C THR A 86 3.00 1.52 -11.54
N ARG A 87 3.20 2.16 -12.69
CA ARG A 87 2.40 1.93 -13.90
C ARG A 87 2.60 0.53 -14.46
N TRP A 88 3.83 0.08 -14.53
CA TRP A 88 4.15 -1.28 -14.95
C TRP A 88 3.53 -2.31 -14.02
N LEU A 89 3.59 -2.09 -12.71
CA LEU A 89 2.95 -2.94 -11.72
C LEU A 89 1.43 -2.97 -11.90
N ALA A 90 0.79 -1.81 -12.12
CA ALA A 90 -0.64 -1.72 -12.35
C ALA A 90 -1.07 -2.53 -13.60
N LYS A 91 -0.30 -2.45 -14.70
CA LYS A 91 -0.53 -3.26 -15.89
C LYS A 91 -0.43 -4.76 -15.57
N ARG A 92 0.64 -5.19 -14.87
CA ARG A 92 0.83 -6.59 -14.48
C ARG A 92 -0.26 -7.10 -13.56
N PHE A 93 -0.75 -6.24 -12.66
CA PHE A 93 -1.83 -6.61 -11.77
C PHE A 93 -3.17 -6.74 -12.52
N ALA A 94 -3.47 -5.82 -13.44
CA ALA A 94 -4.64 -5.93 -14.31
C ALA A 94 -4.63 -7.23 -15.13
N GLU A 95 -3.49 -7.55 -15.75
CA GLU A 95 -3.29 -8.80 -16.51
C GLU A 95 -3.52 -10.05 -15.62
N TRP A 96 -3.00 -10.05 -14.40
CA TRP A 96 -3.17 -11.13 -13.45
C TRP A 96 -4.64 -11.26 -12.99
N LEU A 97 -5.29 -10.15 -12.65
CA LEU A 97 -6.72 -10.13 -12.31
C LEU A 97 -7.56 -10.68 -13.46
N ALA A 98 -7.30 -10.23 -14.68
CA ALA A 98 -8.05 -10.66 -15.85
C ALA A 98 -7.93 -12.17 -16.11
N THR A 99 -6.73 -12.74 -15.93
CA THR A 99 -6.42 -14.12 -16.32
C THR A 99 -6.57 -15.14 -15.19
N LYS A 100 -6.29 -14.74 -13.94
CA LYS A 100 -6.17 -15.66 -12.80
C LYS A 100 -7.23 -15.46 -11.72
N ALA A 101 -7.79 -14.25 -11.59
CA ALA A 101 -8.69 -13.94 -10.50
C ALA A 101 -10.16 -14.07 -10.88
N GLU A 102 -10.97 -14.56 -9.94
CA GLU A 102 -12.41 -14.39 -9.89
C GLU A 102 -12.71 -13.46 -8.70
N VAL A 103 -13.55 -12.45 -8.91
CA VAL A 103 -13.84 -11.43 -7.90
C VAL A 103 -15.31 -11.42 -7.57
N ARG A 104 -15.66 -11.44 -6.28
CA ARG A 104 -17.01 -11.18 -5.78
C ARG A 104 -16.97 -10.07 -4.74
N ARG A 105 -18.04 -9.28 -4.71
CA ARG A 105 -18.20 -8.20 -3.74
C ARG A 105 -19.17 -8.63 -2.66
N ALA A 106 -18.80 -8.42 -1.40
CA ALA A 106 -19.71 -8.60 -0.27
C ALA A 106 -20.84 -7.57 -0.32
N VAL A 107 -21.94 -7.88 0.34
CA VAL A 107 -23.07 -6.93 0.50
C VAL A 107 -22.69 -5.76 1.41
N GLY A 108 -21.77 -5.97 2.34
CA GLY A 108 -21.33 -5.00 3.35
C GLY A 108 -19.83 -4.80 3.41
N SER A 109 -19.37 -4.34 4.58
CA SER A 109 -17.95 -4.22 4.90
C SER A 109 -17.33 -5.61 5.13
N VAL A 110 -16.04 -5.72 4.89
CA VAL A 110 -15.23 -6.88 5.25
C VAL A 110 -14.41 -6.48 6.50
N PRO A 111 -14.72 -7.01 7.68
CA PRO A 111 -14.11 -6.54 8.93
C PRO A 111 -12.69 -7.07 9.16
N GLN A 112 -12.34 -8.19 8.53
CA GLN A 112 -11.05 -8.85 8.68
C GLN A 112 -10.68 -9.64 7.42
N SER A 113 -9.44 -10.05 7.32
CA SER A 113 -8.98 -10.90 6.21
C SER A 113 -8.95 -12.36 6.58
N ALA A 114 -9.13 -13.18 5.55
CA ALA A 114 -8.78 -14.59 5.56
C ALA A 114 -8.10 -14.94 4.23
N MET A 115 -7.01 -15.69 4.27
CA MET A 115 -6.31 -16.24 3.12
C MET A 115 -6.21 -17.75 3.27
N VAL A 116 -6.70 -18.47 2.28
CA VAL A 116 -6.66 -19.93 2.20
C VAL A 116 -5.81 -20.31 1.00
N LEU A 117 -4.74 -21.05 1.23
CA LEU A 117 -3.91 -21.62 0.17
C LEU A 117 -4.28 -23.08 0.01
N ARG A 118 -4.57 -23.47 -1.24
CA ARG A 118 -4.89 -24.82 -1.65
C ARG A 118 -3.84 -25.31 -2.64
N ASP A 119 -3.49 -26.59 -2.56
CA ASP A 119 -2.60 -27.21 -3.56
C ASP A 119 -3.33 -27.56 -4.87
N ALA A 120 -2.60 -28.19 -5.78
CA ALA A 120 -3.13 -28.62 -7.07
C ALA A 120 -4.26 -29.68 -6.96
N GLN A 121 -4.35 -30.39 -5.84
CA GLN A 121 -5.38 -31.37 -5.52
C GLN A 121 -6.56 -30.75 -4.76
N ASP A 122 -6.59 -29.43 -4.61
CA ASP A 122 -7.60 -28.67 -3.87
C ASP A 122 -7.59 -28.89 -2.36
N LEU A 123 -6.49 -29.47 -1.83
CA LEU A 123 -6.27 -29.64 -0.40
C LEU A 123 -5.76 -28.33 0.20
N HIS A 124 -6.34 -27.94 1.32
CA HIS A 124 -5.96 -26.72 2.04
C HIS A 124 -4.63 -26.93 2.75
N GLN A 125 -3.64 -26.10 2.46
CA GLN A 125 -2.29 -26.18 3.01
C GLN A 125 -2.03 -25.20 4.14
N GLN A 126 -2.60 -23.99 4.03
CA GLN A 126 -2.40 -22.94 5.01
C GLN A 126 -3.58 -22.00 5.02
N VAL A 127 -4.00 -21.61 6.18
CA VAL A 127 -4.95 -20.51 6.38
C VAL A 127 -4.33 -19.47 7.31
N VAL A 128 -4.52 -18.22 6.95
CA VAL A 128 -4.19 -17.06 7.78
C VAL A 128 -5.43 -16.20 7.88
N LEU A 129 -5.84 -15.82 9.08
CA LEU A 129 -7.01 -14.97 9.32
C LEU A 129 -6.73 -13.92 10.38
N GLY A 130 -7.48 -12.85 10.37
CA GLY A 130 -7.43 -11.82 11.42
C GLY A 130 -7.48 -10.39 10.93
N SER A 131 -7.05 -9.49 11.82
CA SER A 131 -7.08 -8.05 11.61
C SER A 131 -5.94 -7.57 10.71
N PHE A 132 -5.95 -7.98 9.46
CA PHE A 132 -5.01 -7.51 8.44
C PHE A 132 -5.74 -7.28 7.11
N ALA A 133 -5.05 -6.78 6.12
CA ALA A 133 -5.57 -6.58 4.77
C ALA A 133 -4.56 -7.09 3.73
N PHE A 134 -4.98 -7.21 2.48
CA PHE A 134 -4.04 -7.44 1.37
C PHE A 134 -3.34 -6.10 1.04
N SER A 135 -2.44 -5.72 1.93
CA SER A 135 -1.61 -4.52 1.90
C SER A 135 -0.19 -4.85 2.32
N THR A 136 0.75 -3.96 2.11
CA THR A 136 2.14 -4.12 2.53
C THR A 136 2.25 -4.29 4.05
N GLU A 137 1.48 -3.51 4.81
CA GLU A 137 1.37 -3.62 6.26
C GLU A 137 0.75 -4.96 6.67
N GLY A 138 -0.33 -5.36 6.00
CA GLY A 138 -1.02 -6.62 6.30
C GLY A 138 -0.19 -7.86 5.95
N LEU A 139 0.66 -7.79 4.93
CA LEU A 139 1.64 -8.84 4.60
C LEU A 139 2.90 -8.78 5.49
N GLY A 140 3.11 -7.72 6.26
CA GLY A 140 4.27 -7.52 7.11
C GLY A 140 5.54 -7.09 6.35
N THR A 141 5.41 -6.59 5.13
CA THR A 141 6.54 -6.03 4.35
C THR A 141 6.89 -4.60 4.76
N THR A 142 5.92 -3.88 5.31
CA THR A 142 6.10 -2.60 6.00
C THR A 142 5.52 -2.71 7.42
N PRO A 143 5.96 -1.87 8.36
CA PRO A 143 5.40 -1.86 9.71
C PRO A 143 3.89 -1.61 9.69
N GLY A 144 3.13 -2.49 10.35
CA GLY A 144 1.68 -2.39 10.50
C GLY A 144 1.27 -2.07 11.94
N ASN A 145 -0.03 -2.18 12.22
CA ASN A 145 -0.56 -1.96 13.56
C ASN A 145 -0.12 -3.11 14.51
N PRO A 146 0.64 -2.83 15.58
CA PRO A 146 1.12 -3.85 16.52
C PRO A 146 -0.01 -4.55 17.32
N LEU A 147 -1.21 -3.97 17.32
CA LEU A 147 -2.39 -4.56 17.97
C LEU A 147 -3.20 -5.47 17.04
N SER A 148 -2.75 -5.67 15.80
CA SER A 148 -3.39 -6.60 14.88
C SER A 148 -3.31 -8.03 15.41
N LEU A 149 -4.47 -8.67 15.59
CA LEU A 149 -4.56 -10.06 15.95
C LEU A 149 -4.64 -10.89 14.66
N ILE A 150 -3.59 -11.64 14.37
CA ILE A 150 -3.49 -12.50 13.20
C ILE A 150 -3.21 -13.93 13.68
N GLN A 151 -3.90 -14.87 13.08
CA GLN A 151 -3.81 -16.29 13.41
C GLN A 151 -3.52 -17.10 12.14
N ALA A 152 -2.73 -18.14 12.29
CA ALA A 152 -2.45 -19.11 11.23
C ALA A 152 -2.82 -20.52 11.68
N SER A 153 -3.32 -21.33 10.75
CA SER A 153 -3.58 -22.74 11.00
C SER A 153 -2.27 -23.50 11.19
N GLU A 154 -2.25 -24.41 12.15
CA GLU A 154 -1.13 -25.34 12.40
C GLU A 154 -1.49 -26.77 12.00
N THR A 155 -2.79 -27.09 11.97
CA THR A 155 -3.28 -28.43 11.66
C THR A 155 -4.12 -28.47 10.37
N PRO A 156 -4.20 -29.63 9.71
CA PRO A 156 -5.09 -29.82 8.56
C PRO A 156 -6.56 -29.59 8.89
N GLU A 157 -7.01 -29.96 10.10
CA GLU A 157 -8.39 -29.83 10.55
C GLU A 157 -8.81 -28.35 10.65
N GLU A 158 -7.92 -27.50 11.22
CA GLU A 158 -8.13 -26.05 11.25
C GLU A 158 -8.20 -25.45 9.86
N SER A 159 -7.29 -25.86 9.00
CA SER A 159 -7.27 -25.41 7.60
C SER A 159 -8.55 -25.83 6.87
N GLN A 160 -9.05 -27.03 7.13
CA GLN A 160 -10.30 -27.53 6.57
C GLN A 160 -11.51 -26.71 6.99
N LEU A 161 -11.64 -26.43 8.27
CA LEU A 161 -12.78 -25.67 8.82
C LEU A 161 -12.86 -24.28 8.20
N LEU A 162 -11.74 -23.60 8.10
CA LEU A 162 -11.69 -22.23 7.56
C LEU A 162 -11.84 -22.20 6.03
N SER A 163 -11.36 -23.24 5.34
CA SER A 163 -11.62 -23.42 3.91
C SER A 163 -13.10 -23.64 3.63
N GLN A 164 -13.77 -24.44 4.42
CA GLN A 164 -15.22 -24.66 4.31
C GLN A 164 -16.01 -23.38 4.57
N TRP A 165 -15.59 -22.60 5.59
CA TRP A 165 -16.19 -21.29 5.84
C TRP A 165 -16.08 -20.38 4.61
N PHE A 166 -14.90 -20.30 3.97
CA PHE A 166 -14.73 -19.49 2.77
C PHE A 166 -15.65 -19.98 1.64
N ASP A 167 -15.72 -21.29 1.41
CA ASP A 167 -16.55 -21.86 0.33
C ASP A 167 -18.05 -21.57 0.55
N VAL A 168 -18.52 -21.59 1.80
CA VAL A 168 -19.90 -21.19 2.14
C VAL A 168 -20.13 -19.72 1.81
N GLN A 169 -19.23 -18.81 2.21
CA GLN A 169 -19.37 -17.39 1.90
C GLN A 169 -19.28 -17.12 0.40
N TRP A 170 -18.40 -17.82 -0.27
CA TRP A 170 -18.21 -17.68 -1.72
C TRP A 170 -19.46 -18.13 -2.49
N THR A 171 -20.02 -19.27 -2.15
CA THR A 171 -21.19 -19.82 -2.84
C THR A 171 -22.48 -19.07 -2.53
N ALA A 172 -22.59 -18.44 -1.38
CA ALA A 172 -23.73 -17.57 -1.02
C ALA A 172 -23.81 -16.32 -1.90
N LEU A 173 -22.71 -15.89 -2.52
CA LEU A 173 -22.67 -14.75 -3.42
C LEU A 173 -22.83 -15.22 -4.87
N GLN A 174 -23.62 -14.49 -5.66
CA GLN A 174 -23.71 -14.73 -7.11
C GLN A 174 -22.40 -14.35 -7.80
N ALA A 175 -22.15 -14.94 -8.96
CA ALA A 175 -21.06 -14.55 -9.83
C ALA A 175 -21.24 -13.09 -10.29
N GLN A 176 -20.16 -12.30 -10.22
CA GLN A 176 -20.16 -10.86 -10.49
C GLN A 176 -19.06 -10.51 -11.50
N PRO A 177 -19.19 -10.92 -12.77
CA PRO A 177 -18.15 -10.67 -13.78
C PRO A 177 -17.86 -9.18 -13.96
N GLU A 178 -18.86 -8.32 -13.78
CA GLU A 178 -18.70 -6.87 -13.86
C GLU A 178 -17.82 -6.31 -12.73
N ALA A 179 -17.84 -6.91 -11.55
CA ALA A 179 -17.00 -6.50 -10.41
C ALA A 179 -15.52 -6.74 -10.73
N LYS A 180 -15.20 -7.87 -11.37
CA LYS A 180 -13.86 -8.16 -11.87
C LYS A 180 -13.47 -7.17 -12.95
N GLN A 181 -14.33 -6.94 -13.96
CA GLN A 181 -14.02 -6.06 -15.09
C GLN A 181 -13.74 -4.63 -14.62
N ARG A 182 -14.57 -4.07 -13.75
CA ARG A 182 -14.35 -2.74 -13.18
C ARG A 182 -13.01 -2.62 -12.46
N LEU A 183 -12.59 -3.66 -11.76
CA LEU A 183 -11.30 -3.67 -11.07
C LEU A 183 -10.14 -3.72 -12.06
N VAL A 184 -10.26 -4.53 -13.13
CA VAL A 184 -9.28 -4.56 -14.23
C VAL A 184 -9.18 -3.21 -14.90
N ASP A 185 -10.31 -2.60 -15.31
CA ASP A 185 -10.37 -1.28 -15.96
C ASP A 185 -9.74 -0.20 -15.10
N HIS A 186 -9.96 -0.27 -13.77
CA HIS A 186 -9.35 0.65 -12.83
C HIS A 186 -7.82 0.56 -12.86
N PHE A 187 -7.24 -0.65 -12.74
CA PHE A 187 -5.78 -0.81 -12.79
C PHE A 187 -5.21 -0.53 -14.19
N GLU A 188 -5.93 -0.80 -15.26
CA GLU A 188 -5.54 -0.39 -16.61
C GLU A 188 -5.51 1.14 -16.74
N SER A 189 -6.47 1.84 -16.14
CA SER A 189 -6.47 3.31 -16.11
C SER A 189 -5.27 3.89 -15.36
N LEU A 190 -4.85 3.25 -14.27
CA LEU A 190 -3.62 3.60 -13.54
C LEU A 190 -2.36 3.32 -14.35
N ALA A 191 -2.39 2.30 -15.21
CA ALA A 191 -1.30 1.95 -16.12
C ALA A 191 -1.23 2.85 -17.35
N ALA A 192 -2.32 3.52 -17.71
CA ALA A 192 -2.43 4.31 -18.94
C ALA A 192 -1.35 5.39 -19.02
N HIS A 193 -0.79 5.55 -20.21
CA HIS A 193 0.19 6.60 -20.47
C HIS A 193 -0.50 7.97 -20.42
N ARG A 194 -0.02 8.82 -19.54
CA ARG A 194 -0.33 10.26 -19.61
C ARG A 194 0.74 10.92 -20.48
N ASP A 195 0.33 11.88 -21.29
CA ASP A 195 1.30 12.63 -22.07
C ASP A 195 2.28 13.39 -21.14
N PRO A 196 3.52 13.65 -21.59
CA PRO A 196 4.53 14.28 -20.76
C PRO A 196 4.10 15.65 -20.20
N ALA A 197 3.31 16.42 -20.95
CA ALA A 197 2.83 17.73 -20.50
C ALA A 197 1.82 17.59 -19.36
N SER A 198 0.91 16.60 -19.42
CA SER A 198 -0.01 16.28 -18.34
C SER A 198 0.73 15.81 -17.08
N VAL A 199 1.78 14.99 -17.23
CA VAL A 199 2.63 14.56 -16.12
C VAL A 199 3.33 15.76 -15.49
N TYR A 200 3.91 16.63 -16.31
CA TYR A 200 4.57 17.84 -15.84
C TYR A 200 3.59 18.80 -15.14
N ALA A 201 2.42 19.04 -15.70
CA ALA A 201 1.37 19.85 -15.08
C ALA A 201 0.91 19.30 -13.74
N LEU A 202 0.75 17.96 -13.62
CA LEU A 202 0.43 17.30 -12.34
C LEU A 202 1.55 17.44 -11.31
N MET A 203 2.80 17.30 -11.73
CA MET A 203 3.95 17.51 -10.84
C MET A 203 4.00 18.95 -10.33
N LEU A 204 3.82 19.92 -11.21
CA LEU A 204 3.73 21.34 -10.83
C LEU A 204 2.54 21.57 -9.88
N HIS A 205 1.36 21.06 -10.21
CA HIS A 205 0.19 21.19 -9.35
C HIS A 205 0.45 20.60 -7.96
N GLN A 206 1.06 19.41 -7.87
CA GLN A 206 1.41 18.79 -6.58
C GLN A 206 2.41 19.65 -5.80
N LEU A 207 3.46 20.13 -6.45
CA LEU A 207 4.46 21.00 -5.83
C LEU A 207 3.86 22.30 -5.30
N PHE A 208 2.93 22.90 -6.05
CA PHE A 208 2.30 24.16 -5.65
C PHE A 208 1.08 23.98 -4.75
N ALA A 209 0.37 22.86 -4.80
CA ALA A 209 -0.73 22.55 -3.88
C ALA A 209 -0.25 22.38 -2.44
N GLU A 210 0.92 21.78 -2.24
CA GLU A 210 1.55 21.70 -0.91
C GLU A 210 2.00 23.07 -0.39
N GLN A 211 2.19 24.07 -1.27
CA GLN A 211 2.53 25.46 -0.89
C GLN A 211 1.30 26.33 -0.64
N GLY A 212 0.09 25.82 -0.93
CA GLY A 212 -1.18 26.54 -0.70
C GLY A 212 -1.61 26.60 0.78
N GLU A 213 -1.03 25.78 1.66
CA GLU A 213 -0.98 26.09 3.08
C GLU A 213 -0.01 27.25 3.22
N GLN A 214 -0.52 28.45 3.49
CA GLN A 214 0.28 29.63 3.80
C GLN A 214 1.39 29.20 4.74
N MET A 215 2.63 29.21 4.23
CA MET A 215 3.80 29.03 5.07
C MET A 215 3.71 30.17 6.10
N ASP A 216 3.36 29.80 7.32
CA ASP A 216 3.31 30.76 8.43
C ASP A 216 4.76 31.14 8.73
N GLU A 217 5.23 32.18 8.00
CA GLU A 217 6.57 32.73 8.14
C GLU A 217 6.90 33.01 9.60
N ASP A 218 5.91 33.47 10.36
CA ASP A 218 6.08 33.76 11.77
C ASP A 218 6.30 32.50 12.61
N ARG A 219 5.68 31.37 12.25
CA ARG A 219 5.86 30.11 12.95
C ARG A 219 7.23 29.49 12.65
N ILE A 220 7.62 29.46 11.37
CA ILE A 220 8.89 28.86 10.93
C ILE A 220 10.08 29.65 11.46
N VAL A 221 10.02 30.98 11.38
CA VAL A 221 11.12 31.86 11.84
C VAL A 221 11.19 32.01 13.36
N LYS A 222 10.09 31.77 14.09
CA LYS A 222 10.13 31.72 15.57
C LYS A 222 10.77 30.45 16.09
N SER A 223 10.67 29.33 15.38
CA SER A 223 11.36 28.10 15.77
C SER A 223 12.86 28.14 15.46
N ALA A 224 13.28 28.86 14.42
CA ALA A 224 14.68 29.04 14.06
C ALA A 224 15.31 30.23 14.84
N THR A 225 16.05 29.90 15.87
CA THR A 225 16.67 30.80 16.83
C THR A 225 17.38 32.00 16.21
N GLY A 226 16.76 33.18 16.25
CA GLY A 226 17.41 34.45 16.06
C GLY A 226 17.81 34.86 14.64
N ILE A 227 17.42 34.10 13.62
CA ILE A 227 17.76 34.36 12.20
C ILE A 227 17.42 35.80 11.76
N ARG A 228 16.28 36.35 12.18
CA ARG A 228 15.87 37.74 11.88
C ARG A 228 16.81 38.81 12.40
N ASN A 229 17.62 38.49 13.42
CA ASN A 229 18.55 39.41 14.03
C ASN A 229 19.92 39.41 13.34
N THR A 230 20.16 38.48 12.42
CA THR A 230 21.43 38.38 11.70
C THR A 230 21.60 39.53 10.71
N VAL A 231 22.88 39.91 10.47
CA VAL A 231 23.24 40.92 9.47
C VAL A 231 22.86 40.45 8.06
N ILE A 232 22.94 39.14 7.83
CA ILE A 232 22.64 38.54 6.51
C ILE A 232 21.14 38.66 6.24
N TRP A 233 20.28 38.25 7.18
CA TRP A 233 18.81 38.34 7.01
C TRP A 233 18.34 39.74 6.62
N LYS A 234 18.90 40.77 7.22
CA LYS A 234 18.55 42.16 6.94
C LYS A 234 18.92 42.61 5.52
N LYS A 235 19.90 41.95 4.90
CA LYS A 235 20.38 42.25 3.55
C LYS A 235 19.65 41.43 2.47
N LEU A 236 18.92 40.36 2.83
CA LEU A 236 18.20 39.53 1.88
C LEU A 236 17.03 40.31 1.28
N PHE A 237 16.83 40.11 -0.02
CA PHE A 237 15.60 40.52 -0.71
C PHE A 237 14.43 39.62 -0.27
N LYS A 238 13.20 40.07 -0.52
CA LYS A 238 12.00 39.33 -0.10
C LYS A 238 12.00 37.88 -0.63
N PHE A 239 12.24 37.67 -1.93
CA PHE A 239 12.26 36.33 -2.53
C PHE A 239 13.33 35.42 -1.91
N GLN A 240 14.49 35.97 -1.54
CA GLN A 240 15.54 35.22 -0.85
C GLN A 240 15.11 34.81 0.57
N ARG A 241 14.41 35.69 1.30
CA ARG A 241 13.84 35.36 2.61
C ARG A 241 12.82 34.25 2.50
N ASP A 242 11.93 34.34 1.48
CA ASP A 242 10.96 33.30 1.20
C ASP A 242 11.65 31.96 0.87
N GLY A 243 12.75 31.99 0.12
CA GLY A 243 13.61 30.83 -0.15
C GLY A 243 14.24 30.21 1.13
N VAL A 244 14.77 31.06 2.02
CA VAL A 244 15.34 30.60 3.31
C VAL A 244 14.26 29.98 4.20
N VAL A 245 13.09 30.62 4.32
CA VAL A 245 11.96 30.07 5.08
C VAL A 245 11.53 28.71 4.52
N GLY A 246 11.42 28.59 3.20
CA GLY A 246 11.12 27.35 2.52
C GLY A 246 12.20 26.27 2.74
N ALA A 247 13.48 26.66 2.75
CA ALA A 247 14.58 25.75 3.04
C ALA A 247 14.54 25.20 4.46
N ILE A 248 14.26 26.06 5.45
CA ILE A 248 14.11 25.66 6.86
C ILE A 248 12.96 24.66 7.02
N ASP A 249 11.78 24.96 6.47
CA ASP A 249 10.63 24.03 6.49
C ASP A 249 10.98 22.67 5.88
N LYS A 250 11.70 22.65 4.75
CA LYS A 250 12.14 21.39 4.12
C LYS A 250 13.20 20.65 4.94
N LEU A 251 14.12 21.36 5.58
CA LEU A 251 15.10 20.76 6.49
C LEU A 251 14.42 20.09 7.68
N GLU A 252 13.43 20.75 8.29
CA GLU A 252 12.69 20.20 9.43
C GLU A 252 11.86 18.97 9.03
N ARG A 253 11.20 19.00 7.87
CA ARG A 253 10.32 17.90 7.42
C ARG A 253 11.07 16.72 6.83
N PHE A 254 12.17 16.95 6.11
CA PHE A 254 12.82 15.95 5.26
C PHE A 254 14.30 15.71 5.58
N GLY A 255 14.88 16.50 6.51
CA GLY A 255 16.30 16.41 6.89
C GLY A 255 17.26 16.91 5.82
N GLY A 256 16.75 17.54 4.75
CA GLY A 256 17.58 18.09 3.67
C GLY A 256 16.76 18.88 2.65
N CYS A 257 17.42 19.83 1.96
CA CYS A 257 16.81 20.57 0.86
C CYS A 257 17.85 20.90 -0.22
N ILE A 258 17.38 21.27 -1.40
CA ILE A 258 18.19 21.78 -2.51
C ILE A 258 17.66 23.18 -2.87
N ILE A 259 18.55 24.19 -2.84
CA ILE A 259 18.25 25.54 -3.32
C ILE A 259 18.67 25.62 -4.79
N ALA A 260 17.70 25.66 -5.69
CA ALA A 260 17.89 25.54 -7.14
C ALA A 260 17.61 26.85 -7.91
N ASP A 261 17.86 28.00 -7.32
CA ASP A 261 17.66 29.28 -8.00
C ASP A 261 18.63 29.50 -9.15
N SER A 262 18.27 30.44 -10.06
CA SER A 262 19.13 30.80 -11.18
C SER A 262 20.48 31.34 -10.73
N VAL A 263 21.49 31.20 -11.59
CA VAL A 263 22.84 31.72 -11.30
C VAL A 263 22.78 33.25 -11.12
N GLY A 264 23.45 33.73 -10.08
CA GLY A 264 23.51 35.18 -9.78
C GLY A 264 22.45 35.69 -8.80
N LEU A 265 21.45 34.88 -8.42
CA LEU A 265 20.38 35.31 -7.50
C LEU A 265 20.78 35.26 -6.00
N GLY A 266 22.03 34.96 -5.69
CA GLY A 266 22.56 35.08 -4.33
C GLY A 266 22.31 33.86 -3.43
N LYS A 267 22.24 32.65 -3.97
CA LYS A 267 22.09 31.38 -3.20
C LYS A 267 23.04 31.26 -2.01
N THR A 268 24.25 31.79 -2.14
CA THR A 268 25.23 31.78 -1.05
C THR A 268 24.75 32.59 0.16
N PHE A 269 24.04 33.69 -0.07
CA PHE A 269 23.46 34.48 1.03
C PHE A 269 22.27 33.77 1.66
N GLU A 270 21.47 33.06 0.88
CA GLU A 270 20.36 32.24 1.38
C GLU A 270 20.90 31.08 2.24
N ALA A 271 21.96 30.42 1.80
CA ALA A 271 22.59 29.33 2.54
C ALA A 271 23.33 29.78 3.82
N LEU A 272 23.73 31.05 3.90
CA LEU A 272 24.41 31.62 5.06
C LEU A 272 23.44 32.26 6.08
N ALA A 273 22.19 32.45 5.72
CA ALA A 273 21.15 33.00 6.56
C ALA A 273 20.64 32.01 7.59
#